data_f90499646d70a799ec45d8d1b14a47f9
#
_entry.id   f90499646d70a799ec45d8d1b14a47f9
#
_cell.length_a   1.000
_cell.length_b   1.000
_cell.length_c   1.000
_cell.angle_alpha   90.00
_cell.angle_beta   90.00
_cell.angle_gamma   90.00
#
_symmetry.space_group_name_H-M   'P 1'
#
loop_
_entity.id
_entity.type
_entity.pdbx_description
1 polymer ?
#
loop_
_entity_poly.entity_id
_entity_poly.type
_entity_poly.pdbx_seq_one_letter_code
_entity_poly.pdbx_strand_id
1 'polypeptide(L)'
;MLIPVVVEKEQGGWQSYDIWSRLMKDRIVFLGRPVDDDVANIIIAQLLYLEKEDPDKDIEFYVNSPGGSVSAGLAIYDTMQIIKPEVATICVGMAASMGAVLLSGGAPGKRSCLENARVMIHQVSAGFQGTAADINVQAAEINRTMDTLMTILSKHTGKSEEQVRQDCDRDHWLSAEDAVSYGVVDKVLKPGVR
;
A
#
# COMPACT_ATOMS: atom_id res chain seq x y z
N MET A 1 -17.73 9.37 12.13
CA MET A 1 -18.10 8.04 11.57
C MET A 1 -18.31 7.11 12.74
N LEU A 2 -19.38 6.31 12.74
CA LEU A 2 -19.67 5.33 13.79
C LEU A 2 -18.88 4.06 13.43
N ILE A 3 -17.98 3.60 14.34
CA ILE A 3 -17.22 2.37 14.14
C ILE A 3 -18.07 1.22 14.69
N PRO A 4 -18.43 0.20 13.90
CA PRO A 4 -19.19 -0.95 14.36
C PRO A 4 -18.43 -1.73 15.42
N VAL A 5 -19.18 -2.30 16.39
CA VAL A 5 -18.66 -3.18 17.42
C VAL A 5 -19.17 -4.59 17.18
N VAL A 6 -18.27 -5.57 17.27
CA VAL A 6 -18.55 -7.00 17.19
C VAL A 6 -18.41 -7.60 18.58
N VAL A 7 -19.37 -8.42 19.00
CA VAL A 7 -19.32 -9.13 20.28
C VAL A 7 -19.23 -10.63 20.00
N GLU A 8 -18.19 -11.28 20.47
CA GLU A 8 -17.93 -12.71 20.29
C GLU A 8 -17.80 -13.43 21.63
N LYS A 9 -18.20 -14.70 21.65
CA LYS A 9 -18.03 -15.57 22.80
C LYS A 9 -16.70 -16.31 22.66
N GLU A 10 -15.78 -16.06 23.57
CA GLU A 10 -14.48 -16.73 23.67
C GLU A 10 -14.41 -17.61 24.93
N GLN A 11 -13.29 -18.34 25.12
CA GLN A 11 -13.09 -19.22 26.28
C GLN A 11 -13.21 -18.50 27.63
N GLY A 12 -12.88 -17.17 27.66
CA GLY A 12 -12.96 -16.31 28.84
C GLY A 12 -14.27 -15.57 29.03
N GLY A 13 -15.28 -15.76 28.16
CA GLY A 13 -16.56 -15.04 28.22
C GLY A 13 -16.83 -14.22 26.95
N TRP A 14 -17.73 -13.25 27.05
CA TRP A 14 -18.06 -12.34 25.97
C TRP A 14 -17.00 -11.24 25.85
N GLN A 15 -16.41 -11.10 24.64
CA GLN A 15 -15.44 -10.06 24.30
C GLN A 15 -16.04 -9.13 23.25
N SER A 16 -15.70 -7.83 23.39
CA SER A 16 -16.16 -6.77 22.48
C SER A 16 -14.98 -6.19 21.75
N TYR A 17 -15.07 -6.11 20.43
CA TYR A 17 -14.05 -5.55 19.54
C TYR A 17 -14.67 -4.50 18.64
N ASP A 18 -13.95 -3.41 18.36
CA ASP A 18 -14.27 -2.65 17.16
C ASP A 18 -13.94 -3.48 15.90
N ILE A 19 -14.55 -3.11 14.77
CA ILE A 19 -14.42 -3.92 13.52
C ILE A 19 -12.96 -4.05 13.07
N TRP A 20 -12.13 -3.02 13.25
CA TRP A 20 -10.74 -3.04 12.80
C TRP A 20 -9.90 -3.95 13.68
N SER A 21 -10.06 -3.87 14.99
CA SER A 21 -9.42 -4.78 15.94
C SER A 21 -9.85 -6.23 15.71
N ARG A 22 -11.11 -6.45 15.34
CA ARG A 22 -11.59 -7.80 15.01
C ARG A 22 -10.95 -8.35 13.74
N LEU A 23 -10.88 -7.54 12.67
CA LEU A 23 -10.21 -7.94 11.42
C LEU A 23 -8.71 -8.20 11.64
N MET A 24 -8.04 -7.41 12.47
CA MET A 24 -6.63 -7.60 12.81
C MET A 24 -6.36 -8.96 13.47
N LYS A 25 -7.31 -9.53 14.26
CA LYS A 25 -7.20 -10.90 14.78
C LYS A 25 -7.13 -11.95 13.66
N ASP A 26 -7.74 -11.67 12.51
CA ASP A 26 -7.65 -12.50 11.32
C ASP A 26 -6.48 -12.07 10.39
N ARG A 27 -5.56 -11.25 10.93
CA ARG A 27 -4.36 -10.74 10.27
C ARG A 27 -4.65 -9.83 9.07
N ILE A 28 -5.81 -9.17 9.08
CA ILE A 28 -6.26 -8.22 8.06
C ILE A 28 -5.94 -6.80 8.52
N VAL A 29 -5.12 -6.09 7.73
CA VAL A 29 -4.79 -4.67 7.87
C VAL A 29 -5.43 -3.90 6.73
N PHE A 30 -5.96 -2.71 6.99
CA PHE A 30 -6.72 -1.96 6.00
C PHE A 30 -6.21 -0.51 5.85
N LEU A 31 -5.78 -0.15 4.65
CA LEU A 31 -5.50 1.22 4.24
C LEU A 31 -6.70 1.76 3.45
N GLY A 32 -7.66 2.41 4.13
CA GLY A 32 -8.92 2.88 3.54
C GLY A 32 -9.02 4.41 3.43
N ARG A 33 -7.88 5.13 3.36
CA ARG A 33 -7.83 6.59 3.37
C ARG A 33 -6.51 7.11 2.77
N PRO A 34 -6.34 8.44 2.60
CA PRO A 34 -5.05 9.01 2.22
C PRO A 34 -3.94 8.62 3.20
N VAL A 35 -2.73 8.45 2.66
CA VAL A 35 -1.53 8.14 3.44
C VAL A 35 -0.99 9.42 4.07
N ASP A 36 -0.95 9.44 5.39
CA ASP A 36 -0.34 10.46 6.22
C ASP A 36 0.49 9.81 7.34
N ASP A 37 1.16 10.60 8.17
CA ASP A 37 2.04 10.09 9.22
C ASP A 37 1.27 9.30 10.28
N ASP A 38 0.06 9.71 10.65
CA ASP A 38 -0.78 9.02 11.64
C ASP A 38 -1.21 7.65 11.12
N VAL A 39 -1.67 7.59 9.88
CA VAL A 39 -2.04 6.34 9.20
C VAL A 39 -0.84 5.42 9.10
N ALA A 40 0.31 5.93 8.70
CA ALA A 40 1.53 5.14 8.59
C ALA A 40 1.93 4.53 9.93
N ASN A 41 1.96 5.34 11.00
CA ASN A 41 2.30 4.86 12.34
C ASN A 41 1.36 3.76 12.83
N ILE A 42 0.05 3.87 12.56
CA ILE A 42 -0.94 2.85 12.92
C ILE A 42 -0.70 1.56 12.14
N ILE A 43 -0.52 1.64 10.82
CA ILE A 43 -0.27 0.46 9.97
C ILE A 43 1.04 -0.23 10.36
N ILE A 44 2.11 0.52 10.56
CA ILE A 44 3.41 -0.01 11.01
C ILE A 44 3.26 -0.74 12.34
N ALA A 45 2.57 -0.13 13.32
CA ALA A 45 2.32 -0.77 14.62
C ALA A 45 1.53 -2.08 14.47
N GLN A 46 0.54 -2.14 13.58
CA GLN A 46 -0.22 -3.36 13.29
C GLN A 46 0.66 -4.43 12.65
N LEU A 47 1.49 -4.07 11.67
CA LEU A 47 2.41 -5.01 11.02
C LEU A 47 3.41 -5.62 12.01
N LEU A 48 4.04 -4.80 12.86
CA LEU A 48 4.98 -5.24 13.89
C LEU A 48 4.29 -6.09 14.98
N TYR A 49 3.06 -5.76 15.36
CA TYR A 49 2.27 -6.57 16.28
C TYR A 49 1.97 -7.95 15.71
N LEU A 50 1.53 -8.03 14.45
CA LEU A 50 1.20 -9.28 13.77
C LEU A 50 2.44 -10.15 13.53
N GLU A 51 3.60 -9.56 13.21
CA GLU A 51 4.86 -10.29 13.15
C GLU A 51 5.21 -10.94 14.49
N LYS A 52 5.05 -10.20 15.59
CA LYS A 52 5.33 -10.73 16.93
C LYS A 52 4.35 -11.83 17.35
N GLU A 53 3.09 -11.74 16.93
CA GLU A 53 2.08 -12.76 17.25
C GLU A 53 2.36 -14.10 16.56
N ASP A 54 2.60 -14.07 15.26
CA ASP A 54 2.90 -15.27 14.45
C ASP A 54 3.73 -14.86 13.23
N PRO A 55 5.05 -15.05 13.27
CA PRO A 55 5.95 -14.63 12.19
C PRO A 55 5.87 -15.51 10.93
N ASP A 56 5.18 -16.64 10.98
CA ASP A 56 5.11 -17.60 9.87
C ASP A 56 3.80 -17.52 9.08
N LYS A 57 2.84 -16.70 9.55
CA LYS A 57 1.57 -16.50 8.84
C LYS A 57 1.54 -15.19 8.09
N ASP A 58 1.01 -15.23 6.89
CA ASP A 58 0.80 -14.06 6.03
C ASP A 58 -0.05 -12.98 6.71
N ILE A 59 0.15 -11.75 6.25
CA ILE A 59 -0.69 -10.60 6.58
C ILE A 59 -1.43 -10.19 5.32
N GLU A 60 -2.75 -10.05 5.38
CA GLU A 60 -3.57 -9.51 4.29
C GLU A 60 -3.66 -7.98 4.42
N PHE A 61 -3.12 -7.26 3.44
CA PHE A 61 -3.12 -5.80 3.42
C PHE A 61 -4.05 -5.28 2.33
N TYR A 62 -5.23 -4.83 2.73
CA TYR A 62 -6.25 -4.26 1.85
C TYR A 62 -5.98 -2.79 1.59
N VAL A 63 -5.94 -2.41 0.32
CA VAL A 63 -5.64 -1.04 -0.13
C VAL A 63 -6.84 -0.44 -0.86
N ASN A 64 -7.36 0.67 -0.32
CA ASN A 64 -8.34 1.55 -0.95
C ASN A 64 -7.93 3.00 -0.67
N SER A 65 -6.94 3.49 -1.39
CA SER A 65 -6.28 4.75 -1.07
C SER A 65 -5.93 5.55 -2.34
N PRO A 66 -6.13 6.87 -2.32
CA PRO A 66 -5.65 7.77 -3.37
C PRO A 66 -4.12 8.02 -3.29
N GLY A 67 -3.41 7.43 -2.33
CA GLY A 67 -2.02 7.74 -2.02
C GLY A 67 -1.91 8.86 -1.00
N GLY A 68 -0.83 9.63 -1.03
CA GLY A 68 -0.58 10.73 -0.07
C GLY A 68 0.90 10.95 0.18
N SER A 69 1.30 11.19 1.43
CA SER A 69 2.67 11.47 1.84
C SER A 69 3.62 10.35 1.43
N VAL A 70 4.66 10.70 0.66
CA VAL A 70 5.64 9.72 0.17
C VAL A 70 6.48 9.18 1.33
N SER A 71 6.94 10.04 2.25
CA SER A 71 7.74 9.61 3.41
C SER A 71 6.98 8.63 4.30
N ALA A 72 5.71 8.94 4.59
CA ALA A 72 4.82 8.07 5.34
C ALA A 72 4.58 6.73 4.63
N GLY A 73 4.37 6.76 3.31
CA GLY A 73 4.19 5.57 2.50
C GLY A 73 5.45 4.70 2.41
N LEU A 74 6.63 5.32 2.27
CA LEU A 74 7.89 4.58 2.29
C LEU A 74 8.16 3.92 3.64
N ALA A 75 7.77 4.54 4.76
CA ALA A 75 7.88 3.92 6.08
C ALA A 75 7.01 2.64 6.19
N ILE A 76 5.79 2.65 5.63
CA ILE A 76 4.97 1.43 5.54
C ILE A 76 5.65 0.40 4.64
N TYR A 77 6.07 0.82 3.43
CA TYR A 77 6.72 -0.06 2.46
C TYR A 77 7.95 -0.75 3.04
N ASP A 78 8.85 -0.01 3.65
CA ASP A 78 10.06 -0.57 4.24
C ASP A 78 9.73 -1.55 5.38
N THR A 79 8.70 -1.25 6.18
CA THR A 79 8.22 -2.17 7.21
C THR A 79 7.68 -3.46 6.58
N MET A 80 6.89 -3.38 5.51
CA MET A 80 6.41 -4.57 4.77
C MET A 80 7.56 -5.43 4.23
N GLN A 81 8.70 -4.80 3.85
CA GLN A 81 9.84 -5.53 3.30
C GLN A 81 10.72 -6.16 4.39
N ILE A 82 10.75 -5.64 5.62
CA ILE A 82 11.66 -6.09 6.68
C ILE A 82 11.05 -7.13 7.62
N ILE A 83 9.72 -7.12 7.79
CA ILE A 83 9.03 -8.11 8.65
C ILE A 83 9.11 -9.51 8.04
N LYS A 84 9.10 -10.54 8.90
CA LYS A 84 9.17 -11.93 8.47
C LYS A 84 7.91 -12.45 7.77
N PRO A 85 6.68 -12.11 8.23
CA PRO A 85 5.45 -12.50 7.51
C PRO A 85 5.43 -11.96 6.09
N GLU A 86 4.98 -12.77 5.12
CA GLU A 86 4.70 -12.26 3.79
C GLU A 86 3.43 -11.40 3.82
N VAL A 87 3.48 -10.25 3.15
CA VAL A 87 2.34 -9.33 3.06
C VAL A 87 1.63 -9.54 1.73
N ALA A 88 0.45 -10.14 1.79
CA ALA A 88 -0.45 -10.27 0.64
C ALA A 88 -1.23 -8.96 0.45
N THR A 89 -1.09 -8.30 -0.70
CA THR A 89 -1.75 -7.02 -0.97
C THR A 89 -2.98 -7.19 -1.84
N ILE A 90 -4.08 -6.52 -1.48
CA ILE A 90 -5.36 -6.62 -2.18
C ILE A 90 -5.91 -5.21 -2.46
N CYS A 91 -5.99 -4.80 -3.72
CA CYS A 91 -6.66 -3.55 -4.09
C CYS A 91 -8.17 -3.73 -4.10
N VAL A 92 -8.87 -2.92 -3.28
CA VAL A 92 -10.34 -2.81 -3.26
C VAL A 92 -10.72 -1.37 -3.59
N GLY A 93 -11.44 -1.17 -4.69
CA GLY A 93 -11.81 0.15 -5.18
C GLY A 93 -10.65 0.86 -5.90
N MET A 94 -9.68 1.42 -5.17
CA MET A 94 -8.59 2.19 -5.78
C MET A 94 -7.26 2.04 -5.04
N ALA A 95 -6.18 1.93 -5.79
CA ALA A 95 -4.81 2.12 -5.29
C ALA A 95 -4.07 3.10 -6.21
N ALA A 96 -3.96 4.36 -5.79
CA ALA A 96 -3.34 5.41 -6.58
C ALA A 96 -2.08 5.96 -5.92
N SER A 97 -1.10 6.41 -6.74
CA SER A 97 0.12 7.08 -6.25
C SER A 97 0.86 6.19 -5.22
N MET A 98 1.10 6.67 -4.01
CA MET A 98 1.69 5.85 -2.93
C MET A 98 0.87 4.58 -2.63
N GLY A 99 -0.46 4.59 -2.84
CA GLY A 99 -1.29 3.37 -2.73
C GLY A 99 -0.91 2.30 -3.75
N ALA A 100 -0.55 2.68 -4.97
CA ALA A 100 -0.05 1.76 -6.00
C ALA A 100 1.34 1.20 -5.66
N VAL A 101 2.20 2.02 -5.09
CA VAL A 101 3.53 1.58 -4.60
C VAL A 101 3.39 0.55 -3.50
N LEU A 102 2.52 0.80 -2.50
CA LEU A 102 2.25 -0.15 -1.42
C LEU A 102 1.61 -1.44 -1.94
N LEU A 103 0.68 -1.35 -2.89
CA LEU A 103 0.07 -2.51 -3.54
C LEU A 103 1.12 -3.37 -4.25
N SER A 104 2.00 -2.74 -5.04
CA SER A 104 3.07 -3.45 -5.76
C SER A 104 4.11 -4.07 -4.83
N GLY A 105 4.29 -3.48 -3.63
CA GLY A 105 5.24 -3.92 -2.60
C GLY A 105 4.87 -5.20 -1.86
N GLY A 106 3.73 -5.81 -2.17
CA GLY A 106 3.34 -7.10 -1.61
C GLY A 106 4.24 -8.25 -2.06
N ALA A 107 4.14 -9.38 -1.37
CA ALA A 107 4.92 -10.58 -1.68
C ALA A 107 4.59 -11.09 -3.10
N PRO A 108 5.60 -11.50 -3.89
CA PRO A 108 5.40 -12.02 -5.23
C PRO A 108 4.40 -13.20 -5.25
N GLY A 109 3.44 -13.16 -6.19
CA GLY A 109 2.36 -14.14 -6.32
C GLY A 109 1.18 -13.90 -5.36
N LYS A 110 1.29 -12.94 -4.41
CA LYS A 110 0.26 -12.63 -3.41
C LYS A 110 -0.33 -11.22 -3.57
N ARG A 111 -0.06 -10.54 -4.68
CA ARG A 111 -0.61 -9.22 -5.00
C ARG A 111 -1.85 -9.39 -5.87
N SER A 112 -2.94 -8.69 -5.54
CA SER A 112 -4.20 -8.88 -6.26
C SER A 112 -5.04 -7.60 -6.33
N CYS A 113 -5.96 -7.56 -7.31
CA CYS A 113 -7.00 -6.57 -7.43
C CYS A 113 -8.38 -7.24 -7.47
N LEU A 114 -9.40 -6.57 -6.94
CA LEU A 114 -10.78 -6.91 -7.29
C LEU A 114 -11.08 -6.46 -8.73
N GLU A 115 -12.04 -7.10 -9.37
CA GLU A 115 -12.36 -6.96 -10.80
C GLU A 115 -12.62 -5.50 -11.24
N ASN A 116 -13.27 -4.69 -10.39
CA ASN A 116 -13.59 -3.29 -10.69
C ASN A 116 -12.61 -2.29 -10.04
N ALA A 117 -11.52 -2.77 -9.43
CA ALA A 117 -10.53 -1.90 -8.83
C ALA A 117 -9.72 -1.16 -9.90
N ARG A 118 -9.24 0.02 -9.54
CA ARG A 118 -8.41 0.87 -10.40
C ARG A 118 -7.06 1.12 -9.73
N VAL A 119 -6.01 1.03 -10.51
CA VAL A 119 -4.66 1.39 -10.06
C VAL A 119 -4.19 2.61 -10.85
N MET A 120 -3.47 3.51 -10.20
CA MET A 120 -2.88 4.67 -10.88
C MET A 120 -1.46 4.90 -10.39
N ILE A 121 -0.55 5.02 -11.34
CA ILE A 121 0.83 5.42 -11.11
C ILE A 121 1.09 6.78 -11.76
N HIS A 122 1.89 7.61 -11.11
CA HIS A 122 2.29 8.92 -11.61
C HIS A 122 3.58 9.41 -10.91
N GLN A 123 4.16 10.48 -11.42
CA GLN A 123 5.31 11.12 -10.80
C GLN A 123 4.96 11.82 -9.48
N VAL A 124 5.98 12.09 -8.68
CA VAL A 124 5.84 12.87 -7.44
C VAL A 124 5.37 14.30 -7.77
N SER A 125 4.31 14.75 -7.09
CA SER A 125 3.86 16.13 -7.16
C SER A 125 4.15 16.83 -5.84
N ALA A 126 4.70 18.05 -5.92
CA ALA A 126 4.97 18.87 -4.74
C ALA A 126 4.91 20.35 -5.10
N GLY A 127 4.68 21.19 -4.10
CA GLY A 127 4.72 22.65 -4.23
C GLY A 127 5.64 23.24 -3.16
N PHE A 128 6.44 24.24 -3.52
CA PHE A 128 7.39 24.90 -2.60
C PHE A 128 7.29 26.40 -2.66
N GLN A 129 7.61 27.03 -1.51
CA GLN A 129 7.81 28.45 -1.38
C GLN A 129 9.08 28.68 -0.55
N GLY A 130 9.87 29.70 -0.90
CA GLY A 130 11.09 30.04 -0.18
C GLY A 130 12.07 30.81 -1.04
N THR A 131 13.30 30.95 -0.55
CA THR A 131 14.38 31.53 -1.35
C THR A 131 14.79 30.60 -2.49
N ALA A 132 15.47 31.10 -3.50
CA ALA A 132 15.99 30.29 -4.60
C ALA A 132 16.87 29.12 -4.11
N ALA A 133 17.67 29.37 -3.05
CA ALA A 133 18.49 28.31 -2.45
C ALA A 133 17.63 27.20 -1.83
N ASP A 134 16.57 27.55 -1.07
CA ASP A 134 15.64 26.58 -0.47
C ASP A 134 14.91 25.76 -1.53
N ILE A 135 14.44 26.43 -2.60
CA ILE A 135 13.76 25.76 -3.72
C ILE A 135 14.68 24.74 -4.39
N ASN A 136 15.96 25.06 -4.60
CA ASN A 136 16.94 24.14 -5.18
C ASN A 136 17.17 22.89 -4.30
N VAL A 137 17.26 23.07 -2.98
CA VAL A 137 17.39 21.96 -2.03
C VAL A 137 16.17 21.05 -2.10
N GLN A 138 14.96 21.62 -2.10
CA GLN A 138 13.72 20.86 -2.18
C GLN A 138 13.56 20.14 -3.53
N ALA A 139 13.94 20.79 -4.63
CA ALA A 139 13.92 20.15 -5.96
C ALA A 139 14.88 18.95 -6.05
N ALA A 140 16.05 19.05 -5.44
CA ALA A 140 16.99 17.93 -5.37
C ALA A 140 16.42 16.74 -4.56
N GLU A 141 15.72 17.01 -3.45
CA GLU A 141 15.10 15.97 -2.62
C GLU A 141 13.92 15.30 -3.33
N ILE A 142 13.09 16.06 -4.08
CA ILE A 142 12.04 15.47 -4.91
C ILE A 142 12.62 14.52 -5.96
N ASN A 143 13.67 14.94 -6.65
CA ASN A 143 14.29 14.09 -7.67
C ASN A 143 14.80 12.78 -7.05
N ARG A 144 15.46 12.84 -5.88
CA ARG A 144 15.88 11.65 -5.15
C ARG A 144 14.71 10.74 -4.76
N THR A 145 13.65 11.34 -4.24
CA THR A 145 12.42 10.63 -3.87
C THR A 145 11.79 9.97 -5.10
N MET A 146 11.74 10.69 -6.23
CA MET A 146 11.25 10.16 -7.50
C MET A 146 12.08 8.95 -7.96
N ASP A 147 13.41 9.05 -7.93
CA ASP A 147 14.31 7.96 -8.29
C ASP A 147 14.05 6.73 -7.42
N THR A 148 13.89 6.91 -6.10
CA THR A 148 13.55 5.82 -5.18
C THR A 148 12.25 5.12 -5.56
N LEU A 149 11.18 5.87 -5.84
CA LEU A 149 9.89 5.29 -6.23
C LEU A 149 9.96 4.58 -7.58
N MET A 150 10.69 5.12 -8.56
CA MET A 150 10.87 4.47 -9.86
C MET A 150 11.63 3.16 -9.72
N THR A 151 12.67 3.10 -8.89
CA THR A 151 13.40 1.87 -8.58
C THR A 151 12.51 0.85 -7.90
N ILE A 152 11.67 1.25 -6.93
CA ILE A 152 10.72 0.36 -6.25
C ILE A 152 9.71 -0.22 -7.25
N LEU A 153 9.07 0.64 -8.06
CA LEU A 153 8.11 0.18 -9.06
C LEU A 153 8.76 -0.72 -10.11
N SER A 154 9.94 -0.37 -10.60
CA SER A 154 10.72 -1.20 -11.52
C SER A 154 10.99 -2.59 -10.95
N LYS A 155 11.48 -2.66 -9.71
CA LYS A 155 11.74 -3.91 -8.98
C LYS A 155 10.51 -4.82 -8.91
N HIS A 156 9.34 -4.26 -8.58
CA HIS A 156 8.13 -5.05 -8.34
C HIS A 156 7.35 -5.37 -9.60
N THR A 157 7.42 -4.51 -10.64
CA THR A 157 6.71 -4.73 -11.92
C THR A 157 7.53 -5.51 -12.93
N GLY A 158 8.85 -5.58 -12.76
CA GLY A 158 9.76 -6.18 -13.73
C GLY A 158 10.01 -5.32 -14.98
N LYS A 159 9.50 -4.08 -15.02
CA LYS A 159 9.77 -3.13 -16.11
C LYS A 159 11.08 -2.37 -15.83
N SER A 160 11.72 -1.85 -16.88
CA SER A 160 12.89 -0.98 -16.71
C SER A 160 12.51 0.33 -16.02
N GLU A 161 13.43 0.93 -15.26
CA GLU A 161 13.20 2.24 -14.64
C GLU A 161 12.85 3.32 -15.67
N GLU A 162 13.46 3.26 -16.86
CA GLU A 162 13.15 4.18 -17.95
C GLU A 162 11.68 4.07 -18.40
N GLN A 163 11.18 2.84 -18.58
CA GLN A 163 9.77 2.60 -18.93
C GLN A 163 8.83 3.09 -17.83
N VAL A 164 9.10 2.75 -16.56
CA VAL A 164 8.29 3.21 -15.41
C VAL A 164 8.27 4.73 -15.35
N ARG A 165 9.41 5.39 -15.57
CA ARG A 165 9.53 6.85 -15.56
C ARG A 165 8.71 7.50 -16.68
N GLN A 166 8.70 6.91 -17.88
CA GLN A 166 7.89 7.39 -19.01
C GLN A 166 6.40 7.23 -18.71
N ASP A 167 6.00 6.06 -18.18
CA ASP A 167 4.60 5.77 -17.84
C ASP A 167 4.08 6.64 -16.69
N CYS A 168 4.96 7.03 -15.76
CA CYS A 168 4.62 7.90 -14.62
C CYS A 168 4.66 9.41 -14.96
N ASP A 169 5.02 9.84 -16.17
CA ASP A 169 5.07 11.28 -16.53
C ASP A 169 3.71 11.97 -16.36
N ARG A 170 2.63 11.23 -16.55
CA ARG A 170 1.25 11.66 -16.32
C ARG A 170 0.50 10.55 -15.56
N ASP A 171 -0.71 10.89 -15.08
CA ASP A 171 -1.58 9.89 -14.45
C ASP A 171 -1.83 8.71 -15.39
N HIS A 172 -1.24 7.57 -15.06
CA HIS A 172 -1.36 6.34 -15.81
C HIS A 172 -2.33 5.40 -15.09
N TRP A 173 -3.57 5.37 -15.57
CA TRP A 173 -4.65 4.58 -15.01
C TRP A 173 -4.71 3.18 -15.62
N LEU A 174 -4.73 2.18 -14.74
CA LEU A 174 -4.79 0.77 -15.06
C LEU A 174 -6.12 0.17 -14.58
N SER A 175 -6.78 -0.63 -15.41
CA SER A 175 -7.82 -1.56 -14.97
C SER A 175 -7.18 -2.69 -14.14
N ALA A 176 -8.00 -3.57 -13.55
CA ALA A 176 -7.47 -4.71 -12.82
C ALA A 176 -6.62 -5.63 -13.72
N GLU A 177 -7.07 -5.89 -14.96
CA GLU A 177 -6.35 -6.69 -15.95
C GLU A 177 -5.07 -6.00 -16.45
N ASP A 178 -5.13 -4.67 -16.66
CA ASP A 178 -3.95 -3.89 -17.05
C ASP A 178 -2.91 -3.88 -15.92
N ALA A 179 -3.33 -3.83 -14.65
CA ALA A 179 -2.44 -3.88 -13.50
C ALA A 179 -1.71 -5.23 -13.39
N VAL A 180 -2.35 -6.35 -13.77
CA VAL A 180 -1.69 -7.65 -13.91
C VAL A 180 -0.69 -7.63 -15.08
N SER A 181 -1.10 -7.13 -16.24
CA SER A 181 -0.26 -7.08 -17.44
C SER A 181 0.94 -6.16 -17.26
N TYR A 182 0.77 -5.09 -16.48
CA TYR A 182 1.84 -4.16 -16.12
C TYR A 182 2.79 -4.76 -15.08
N GLY A 183 2.30 -5.66 -14.22
CA GLY A 183 3.06 -6.31 -13.16
C GLY A 183 2.92 -5.67 -11.78
N VAL A 184 2.00 -4.72 -11.60
CA VAL A 184 1.69 -4.12 -10.29
C VAL A 184 1.09 -5.16 -9.35
N VAL A 185 0.24 -6.05 -9.89
CA VAL A 185 -0.35 -7.19 -9.17
C VAL A 185 -0.16 -8.48 -9.95
N ASP A 186 -0.38 -9.62 -9.29
CA ASP A 186 -0.17 -10.95 -9.87
C ASP A 186 -1.47 -11.55 -10.44
N LYS A 187 -2.63 -11.14 -9.91
CA LYS A 187 -3.93 -11.70 -10.31
C LYS A 187 -5.11 -10.78 -10.03
N VAL A 188 -6.20 -11.00 -10.78
CA VAL A 188 -7.52 -10.44 -10.48
C VAL A 188 -8.33 -11.47 -9.68
N LEU A 189 -8.88 -11.05 -8.54
CA LEU A 189 -9.79 -11.86 -7.74
C LEU A 189 -11.20 -11.78 -8.34
N LYS A 190 -11.75 -12.93 -8.73
CA LYS A 190 -13.10 -13.05 -9.29
C LYS A 190 -14.07 -13.70 -8.28
N PRO A 191 -15.39 -13.45 -8.40
CA PRO A 191 -16.36 -14.09 -7.54
C PRO A 191 -16.22 -15.62 -7.54
N GLY A 192 -16.23 -16.23 -6.35
CA GLY A 192 -16.14 -17.69 -6.19
C GLY A 192 -14.72 -18.27 -6.23
N VAL A 193 -13.68 -17.45 -6.39
CA VAL A 193 -12.28 -17.86 -6.30
C VAL A 193 -11.63 -17.14 -5.12
N ARG A 194 -11.61 -17.79 -3.97
CA ARG A 194 -10.83 -17.39 -2.79
C ARG A 194 -9.89 -18.51 -2.42
#